data_18b920bee02f21b299a6be12ece8a73f
#
_entry.id   18b920bee02f21b299a6be12ece8a73f
#
_cell.length_a   1.000
_cell.length_b   1.000
_cell.length_c   1.000
_cell.angle_alpha   90.00
_cell.angle_beta   90.00
_cell.angle_gamma   90.00
#
_symmetry.space_group_name_H-M   'P 1'
#
loop_
_entity.id
_entity.type
_entity.pdbx_description
1 polymer ?
#
loop_
_entity_poly.entity_id
_entity_poly.type
_entity_poly.pdbx_seq_one_letter_code
_entity_poly.pdbx_strand_id
1 'polypeptide(L)'
;MENQRVTKIRSPVEPDSVDVSLDVWSRELPDLDLGIEGIVERIDKLKHYVDRAMQETLEAYDLSHGEWKLLANLRWGGPPYRGKPGKLAKRLGLSSGAMTNRLDNMERSGVIRRIDDPDDRRGVIIEITEEGRRLWDETVGAQAEKEAVVGYALTLEEREQLNELLRRLMRVFEAEHGPIRKVE
;
A
#
# COMPACT_ATOMS: atom_id res chain seq x y z
N MET A 1 17.19 18.35 -17.96
CA MET A 1 16.50 17.33 -17.17
C MET A 1 15.48 16.71 -18.09
N GLU A 2 15.78 15.51 -18.52
CA GLU A 2 15.19 14.83 -19.67
C GLU A 2 13.91 14.14 -19.23
N ASN A 3 12.81 14.66 -19.74
CA ASN A 3 11.45 14.15 -19.54
C ASN A 3 11.37 12.80 -20.26
N GLN A 4 11.60 11.69 -19.56
CA GLN A 4 11.39 10.35 -20.13
C GLN A 4 9.90 10.21 -20.47
N ARG A 5 9.62 10.35 -21.75
CA ARG A 5 8.32 10.12 -22.35
C ARG A 5 7.91 8.67 -22.10
N VAL A 6 6.97 8.48 -21.18
CA VAL A 6 6.22 7.24 -21.09
C VAL A 6 5.47 7.10 -22.43
N THR A 7 5.93 6.18 -23.27
CA THR A 7 5.37 5.91 -24.57
C THR A 7 3.94 5.40 -24.37
N LYS A 8 2.97 6.07 -24.97
CA LYS A 8 1.58 5.63 -25.02
C LYS A 8 1.51 4.26 -25.68
N ILE A 9 1.37 3.20 -24.90
CA ILE A 9 1.18 1.83 -25.40
C ILE A 9 -0.25 1.73 -25.92
N ARG A 10 -0.44 2.13 -27.18
CA ARG A 10 -1.64 1.89 -27.99
C ARG A 10 -1.24 1.08 -29.20
N SER A 11 -0.97 -0.21 -28.97
CA SER A 11 -0.80 -1.21 -30.02
C SER A 11 -1.42 -2.52 -29.57
N PRO A 12 -1.71 -3.47 -30.48
CA PRO A 12 -2.13 -4.79 -30.07
C PRO A 12 -1.19 -5.29 -28.99
N VAL A 13 -1.77 -5.83 -27.93
CA VAL A 13 -1.09 -6.16 -26.69
C VAL A 13 0.15 -6.99 -27.01
N GLU A 14 1.34 -6.36 -26.94
CA GLU A 14 2.59 -7.09 -27.11
C GLU A 14 2.74 -8.08 -25.95
N PRO A 15 3.27 -9.30 -26.22
CA PRO A 15 3.50 -10.30 -25.19
C PRO A 15 4.35 -9.73 -24.04
N ASP A 16 3.95 -10.02 -22.81
CA ASP A 16 4.71 -9.69 -21.62
C ASP A 16 5.51 -10.89 -21.09
N SER A 17 6.20 -10.72 -19.96
CA SER A 17 6.98 -11.80 -19.34
C SER A 17 6.12 -12.97 -18.82
N VAL A 18 4.82 -12.77 -18.64
CA VAL A 18 3.89 -13.84 -18.24
C VAL A 18 3.54 -14.71 -19.43
N ASP A 19 3.34 -14.12 -20.61
CA ASP A 19 3.08 -14.90 -21.83
C ASP A 19 4.22 -15.87 -22.13
N VAL A 20 5.46 -15.48 -21.86
CA VAL A 20 6.64 -16.38 -21.98
C VAL A 20 6.55 -17.55 -20.98
N SER A 21 6.14 -17.28 -19.73
CA SER A 21 5.92 -18.35 -18.73
C SER A 21 4.80 -19.29 -19.14
N LEU A 22 3.68 -18.74 -19.62
CA LEU A 22 2.51 -19.52 -20.05
C LEU A 22 2.83 -20.45 -21.24
N ASP A 23 3.68 -20.02 -22.16
CA ASP A 23 4.17 -20.86 -23.25
C ASP A 23 4.94 -22.10 -22.76
N VAL A 24 5.69 -21.98 -21.68
CA VAL A 24 6.37 -23.10 -21.03
C VAL A 24 5.36 -24.02 -20.35
N TRP A 25 4.48 -23.44 -19.52
CA TRP A 25 3.48 -24.19 -18.76
C TRP A 25 2.50 -24.93 -19.67
N SER A 26 2.14 -24.40 -20.83
CA SER A 26 1.26 -25.08 -21.80
C SER A 26 1.79 -26.43 -22.27
N ARG A 27 3.12 -26.62 -22.26
CA ARG A 27 3.79 -27.86 -22.67
C ARG A 27 3.98 -28.83 -21.51
N GLU A 28 4.30 -28.30 -20.32
CA GLU A 28 4.61 -29.08 -19.13
C GLU A 28 3.34 -29.53 -18.39
N LEU A 29 2.28 -28.73 -18.42
CA LEU A 29 1.02 -28.94 -17.70
C LEU A 29 -0.17 -28.73 -18.64
N PRO A 30 -0.48 -29.71 -19.53
CA PRO A 30 -1.53 -29.54 -20.55
C PRO A 30 -2.95 -29.28 -20.00
N ASP A 31 -3.22 -29.69 -18.78
CA ASP A 31 -4.52 -29.55 -18.10
C ASP A 31 -4.65 -28.22 -17.30
N LEU A 32 -3.60 -27.40 -17.27
CA LEU A 32 -3.61 -26.11 -16.57
C LEU A 32 -4.48 -25.09 -17.34
N ASP A 33 -5.38 -24.41 -16.61
CA ASP A 33 -6.12 -23.29 -17.17
C ASP A 33 -5.19 -22.06 -17.29
N LEU A 34 -4.61 -21.89 -18.47
CA LEU A 34 -3.68 -20.79 -18.74
C LEU A 34 -4.33 -19.40 -18.64
N GLY A 35 -5.65 -19.32 -18.79
CA GLY A 35 -6.37 -18.06 -18.59
C GLY A 35 -6.40 -17.63 -17.12
N ILE A 36 -6.64 -18.57 -16.22
CA ILE A 36 -6.57 -18.33 -14.78
C ILE A 36 -5.13 -18.08 -14.36
N GLU A 37 -4.19 -18.93 -14.78
CA GLU A 37 -2.77 -18.80 -14.42
C GLU A 37 -2.20 -17.44 -14.84
N GLY A 38 -2.50 -17.01 -16.07
CA GLY A 38 -2.07 -15.72 -16.57
C GLY A 38 -2.58 -14.52 -15.74
N ILE A 39 -3.79 -14.61 -15.19
CA ILE A 39 -4.33 -13.59 -14.28
C ILE A 39 -3.57 -13.60 -12.95
N VAL A 40 -3.39 -14.79 -12.36
CA VAL A 40 -2.73 -14.95 -11.05
C VAL A 40 -1.29 -14.48 -11.12
N GLU A 41 -0.53 -14.92 -12.12
CA GLU A 41 0.88 -14.53 -12.29
C GLU A 41 1.04 -13.03 -12.56
N ARG A 42 0.14 -12.41 -13.35
CA ARG A 42 0.16 -10.95 -13.56
C ARG A 42 -0.14 -10.18 -12.28
N ILE A 43 -1.11 -10.63 -11.49
CA ILE A 43 -1.42 -10.01 -10.18
C ILE A 43 -0.19 -10.07 -9.26
N ASP A 44 0.48 -11.22 -9.17
CA ASP A 44 1.66 -11.39 -8.32
C ASP A 44 2.82 -10.50 -8.78
N LYS A 45 3.14 -10.49 -10.08
CA LYS A 45 4.18 -9.61 -10.63
C LYS A 45 3.86 -8.13 -10.46
N LEU A 46 2.62 -7.71 -10.71
CA LEU A 46 2.19 -6.33 -10.50
C LEU A 46 2.30 -5.93 -9.03
N LYS A 47 1.90 -6.82 -8.12
CA LYS A 47 2.11 -6.60 -6.68
C LYS A 47 3.57 -6.37 -6.35
N HIS A 48 4.49 -7.16 -6.91
CA HIS A 48 5.93 -6.99 -6.70
C HIS A 48 6.42 -5.60 -7.16
N TYR A 49 5.98 -5.12 -8.32
CA TYR A 49 6.32 -3.77 -8.79
C TYR A 49 5.76 -2.67 -7.89
N VAL A 50 4.51 -2.82 -7.43
CA VAL A 50 3.89 -1.85 -6.51
C VAL A 50 4.61 -1.82 -5.16
N ASP A 51 4.92 -2.99 -4.59
CA ASP A 51 5.66 -3.11 -3.33
C ASP A 51 7.05 -2.48 -3.44
N ARG A 52 7.75 -2.73 -4.53
CA ARG A 52 9.07 -2.13 -4.81
C ARG A 52 8.99 -0.60 -4.92
N ALA A 53 8.02 -0.09 -5.66
CA ALA A 53 7.82 1.35 -5.80
C ALA A 53 7.54 2.02 -4.44
N MET A 54 6.74 1.38 -3.59
CA MET A 54 6.49 1.83 -2.21
C MET A 54 7.77 1.79 -1.38
N GLN A 55 8.54 0.70 -1.44
CA GLN A 55 9.80 0.57 -0.70
C GLN A 55 10.78 1.69 -1.07
N GLU A 56 10.99 1.94 -2.36
CA GLU A 56 11.85 3.02 -2.85
C GLU A 56 11.36 4.40 -2.39
N THR A 57 10.04 4.60 -2.33
CA THR A 57 9.47 5.85 -1.82
C THR A 57 9.76 6.00 -0.33
N LEU A 58 9.51 4.98 0.47
CA LEU A 58 9.75 5.04 1.91
C LEU A 58 11.23 5.25 2.25
N GLU A 59 12.14 4.61 1.52
CA GLU A 59 13.59 4.82 1.67
C GLU A 59 14.01 6.27 1.38
N ALA A 60 13.42 6.90 0.36
CA ALA A 60 13.70 8.30 0.02
C ALA A 60 13.27 9.30 1.12
N TYR A 61 12.33 8.91 1.96
CA TYR A 61 11.81 9.71 3.08
C TYR A 61 12.26 9.21 4.46
N ASP A 62 13.22 8.29 4.52
CA ASP A 62 13.72 7.68 5.76
C ASP A 62 12.60 7.11 6.65
N LEU A 63 11.61 6.51 6.01
CA LEU A 63 10.49 5.86 6.68
C LEU A 63 10.54 4.35 6.53
N SER A 64 10.42 3.65 7.64
CA SER A 64 10.13 2.21 7.59
C SER A 64 8.67 1.97 7.20
N HIS A 65 8.39 0.82 6.57
CA HIS A 65 7.02 0.40 6.24
C HIS A 65 6.09 0.36 7.48
N GLY A 66 6.68 0.07 8.66
CA GLY A 66 5.93 0.06 9.91
C GLY A 66 5.54 1.45 10.41
N GLU A 67 6.41 2.44 10.25
CA GLU A 67 6.12 3.84 10.59
C GLU A 67 5.11 4.44 9.62
N TRP A 68 5.25 4.15 8.33
CA TRP A 68 4.25 4.49 7.33
C TRP A 68 2.87 3.95 7.70
N LYS A 69 2.76 2.66 8.04
CA LYS A 69 1.48 2.07 8.49
C LYS A 69 0.91 2.75 9.73
N LEU A 70 1.76 3.18 10.65
CA LEU A 70 1.30 3.91 11.84
C LEU A 70 0.75 5.29 11.46
N LEU A 71 1.45 6.05 10.62
CA LEU A 71 0.96 7.34 10.10
C LEU A 71 -0.36 7.17 9.35
N ALA A 72 -0.46 6.16 8.49
CA ALA A 72 -1.69 5.82 7.77
C ALA A 72 -2.86 5.59 8.72
N ASN A 73 -2.63 4.85 9.83
CA ASN A 73 -3.63 4.60 10.85
C ASN A 73 -4.11 5.85 11.57
N LEU A 74 -3.20 6.75 11.89
CA LEU A 74 -3.53 8.01 12.52
C LEU A 74 -4.29 8.93 11.55
N ARG A 75 -3.87 9.01 10.30
CA ARG A 75 -4.52 9.78 9.23
C ARG A 75 -5.93 9.28 8.91
N TRP A 76 -6.11 7.95 8.91
CA TRP A 76 -7.42 7.32 8.69
C TRP A 76 -8.48 7.76 9.72
N GLY A 77 -8.07 8.01 10.96
CA GLY A 77 -8.95 8.51 12.02
C GLY A 77 -9.49 9.92 11.80
N GLY A 78 -8.99 10.64 10.79
CA GLY A 78 -9.34 12.05 10.56
C GLY A 78 -8.72 13.02 11.59
N PRO A 79 -8.90 14.34 11.37
CA PRO A 79 -8.41 15.31 12.32
C PRO A 79 -9.03 15.11 13.72
N PRO A 80 -8.25 15.29 14.77
CA PRO A 80 -6.90 15.81 14.87
C PRO A 80 -5.78 14.77 14.70
N TYR A 81 -6.02 13.63 14.04
CA TYR A 81 -5.04 12.58 13.73
C TYR A 81 -4.40 11.96 14.98
N ARG A 82 -5.26 11.48 15.86
CA ARG A 82 -4.91 10.96 17.19
C ARG A 82 -5.26 9.47 17.32
N GLY A 83 -4.49 8.78 18.17
CA GLY A 83 -4.79 7.39 18.50
C GLY A 83 -4.18 6.93 19.82
N LYS A 84 -4.90 6.04 20.53
CA LYS A 84 -4.37 5.41 21.74
C LYS A 84 -3.38 4.30 21.37
N PRO A 85 -2.18 4.23 21.98
CA PRO A 85 -1.15 3.23 21.65
C PRO A 85 -1.68 1.79 21.59
N GLY A 86 -2.49 1.40 22.58
CA GLY A 86 -3.06 0.05 22.63
C GLY A 86 -4.01 -0.27 21.47
N LYS A 87 -4.80 0.71 21.01
CA LYS A 87 -5.66 0.54 19.83
C LYS A 87 -4.82 0.44 18.57
N LEU A 88 -3.79 1.27 18.42
CA LEU A 88 -2.86 1.26 17.31
C LEU A 88 -2.09 -0.07 17.24
N ALA A 89 -1.59 -0.57 18.39
CA ALA A 89 -0.92 -1.87 18.47
C ALA A 89 -1.82 -3.01 18.00
N LYS A 90 -3.07 -3.05 18.48
CA LYS A 90 -4.06 -4.07 18.08
C LYS A 90 -4.34 -4.02 16.57
N ARG A 91 -4.54 -2.83 16.01
CA ARG A 91 -4.79 -2.63 14.57
C ARG A 91 -3.62 -3.10 13.71
N LEU A 92 -2.41 -2.77 14.15
CA LEU A 92 -1.17 -3.11 13.42
C LEU A 92 -0.65 -4.52 13.69
N GLY A 93 -1.30 -5.28 14.58
CA GLY A 93 -0.85 -6.63 14.95
C GLY A 93 0.49 -6.63 15.69
N LEU A 94 0.78 -5.57 16.47
CA LEU A 94 2.05 -5.39 17.17
C LEU A 94 1.92 -5.75 18.65
N SER A 95 3.01 -6.30 19.21
CA SER A 95 3.17 -6.38 20.66
C SER A 95 3.34 -4.98 21.27
N SER A 96 3.04 -4.87 22.57
CA SER A 96 3.22 -3.62 23.34
C SER A 96 4.63 -3.06 23.22
N GLY A 97 5.66 -3.92 23.34
CA GLY A 97 7.06 -3.52 23.23
C GLY A 97 7.42 -3.03 21.83
N ALA A 98 6.98 -3.73 20.78
CA ALA A 98 7.21 -3.31 19.40
C ALA A 98 6.55 -1.96 19.09
N MET A 99 5.33 -1.74 19.60
CA MET A 99 4.65 -0.46 19.48
C MET A 99 5.40 0.66 20.22
N THR A 100 5.84 0.43 21.46
CA THR A 100 6.59 1.41 22.23
C THR A 100 7.86 1.83 21.50
N ASN A 101 8.67 0.86 21.04
CA ASN A 101 9.91 1.14 20.32
C ASN A 101 9.67 1.98 19.05
N ARG A 102 8.60 1.65 18.31
CA ARG A 102 8.23 2.41 17.10
C ARG A 102 7.81 3.83 17.44
N LEU A 103 6.97 4.00 18.45
CA LEU A 103 6.55 5.32 18.91
C LEU A 103 7.72 6.17 19.42
N ASP A 104 8.68 5.55 20.14
CA ASP A 104 9.88 6.25 20.63
C ASP A 104 10.75 6.75 19.47
N ASN A 105 10.91 5.96 18.41
CA ASN A 105 11.64 6.37 17.22
C ASN A 105 10.95 7.53 16.50
N MET A 106 9.65 7.42 16.25
CA MET A 106 8.89 8.45 15.55
C MET A 106 8.72 9.73 16.36
N GLU A 107 8.70 9.65 17.68
CA GLU A 107 8.71 10.84 18.55
C GLU A 107 10.08 11.51 18.53
N ARG A 108 11.16 10.75 18.57
CA ARG A 108 12.53 11.26 18.47
C ARG A 108 12.79 11.95 17.13
N SER A 109 12.23 11.45 16.03
CA SER A 109 12.27 12.12 14.73
C SER A 109 11.30 13.29 14.59
N GLY A 110 10.49 13.58 15.62
CA GLY A 110 9.56 14.70 15.62
C GLY A 110 8.29 14.51 14.80
N VAL A 111 8.06 13.31 14.25
CA VAL A 111 6.92 13.00 13.36
C VAL A 111 5.61 12.86 14.12
N ILE A 112 5.69 12.38 15.36
CA ILE A 112 4.57 12.28 16.30
C ILE A 112 4.93 12.92 17.64
N ARG A 113 3.92 13.13 18.47
CA ARG A 113 4.09 13.49 19.87
C ARG A 113 3.14 12.72 20.76
N ARG A 114 3.53 12.54 22.02
CA ARG A 114 2.66 12.03 23.08
C ARG A 114 1.99 13.20 23.77
N ILE A 115 0.69 13.09 24.00
CA ILE A 115 -0.09 14.05 24.78
C ILE A 115 -0.88 13.30 25.85
N ASP A 116 -1.21 13.97 26.95
CA ASP A 116 -2.06 13.39 27.99
C ASP A 116 -3.46 13.10 27.48
N ASP A 117 -4.02 11.97 27.89
CA ASP A 117 -5.40 11.63 27.57
C ASP A 117 -6.34 12.44 28.50
N PRO A 118 -7.20 13.31 27.97
CA PRO A 118 -8.11 14.11 28.80
C PRO A 118 -9.13 13.26 29.56
N ASP A 119 -9.42 12.06 29.09
CA ASP A 119 -10.40 11.13 29.67
C ASP A 119 -9.76 10.11 30.62
N ASP A 120 -8.44 9.99 30.63
CA ASP A 120 -7.69 9.03 31.46
C ASP A 120 -6.37 9.67 31.96
N ARG A 121 -6.31 10.02 33.23
CA ARG A 121 -5.14 10.65 33.85
C ARG A 121 -3.83 9.85 33.74
N ARG A 122 -3.91 8.55 33.43
CA ARG A 122 -2.75 7.68 33.21
C ARG A 122 -2.56 7.33 31.73
N GLY A 123 -3.48 7.80 30.90
CA GLY A 123 -3.52 7.52 29.48
C GLY A 123 -2.64 8.46 28.67
N VAL A 124 -2.13 7.94 27.57
CA VAL A 124 -1.37 8.71 26.58
C VAL A 124 -2.06 8.58 25.23
N ILE A 125 -2.14 9.68 24.51
CA ILE A 125 -2.60 9.75 23.12
C ILE A 125 -1.41 10.08 22.22
N ILE A 126 -1.31 9.42 21.10
CA ILE A 126 -0.37 9.73 20.02
C ILE A 126 -1.04 10.68 19.04
N GLU A 127 -0.36 11.74 18.70
CA GLU A 127 -0.81 12.73 17.71
C GLU A 127 0.27 12.96 16.67
N ILE A 128 -0.13 13.08 15.40
CA ILE A 128 0.79 13.47 14.31
C ILE A 128 1.12 14.96 14.49
N THR A 129 2.39 15.30 14.44
CA THR A 129 2.86 16.70 14.46
C THR A 129 2.65 17.38 13.11
N GLU A 130 2.93 18.67 13.01
CA GLU A 130 2.95 19.39 11.73
C GLU A 130 4.01 18.80 10.78
N GLU A 131 5.20 18.48 11.32
CA GLU A 131 6.26 17.81 10.56
C GLU A 131 5.82 16.43 10.06
N GLY A 132 5.14 15.64 10.91
CA GLY A 132 4.60 14.35 10.49
C GLY A 132 3.51 14.45 9.43
N ARG A 133 2.70 15.52 9.44
CA ARG A 133 1.72 15.79 8.38
C ARG A 133 2.41 16.10 7.07
N ARG A 134 3.41 16.97 7.10
CA ARG A 134 4.20 17.34 5.93
C ARG A 134 4.89 16.12 5.32
N LEU A 135 5.57 15.32 6.14
CA LEU A 135 6.22 14.09 5.72
C LEU A 135 5.24 13.11 5.07
N TRP A 136 4.05 12.94 5.66
CA TRP A 136 2.99 12.13 5.07
C TRP A 136 2.57 12.63 3.70
N ASP A 137 2.25 13.92 3.58
CA ASP A 137 1.73 14.51 2.36
C ASP A 137 2.77 14.45 1.21
N GLU A 138 4.05 14.69 1.52
CA GLU A 138 5.17 14.54 0.57
C GLU A 138 5.35 13.08 0.12
N THR A 139 5.32 12.13 1.05
CA THR A 139 5.47 10.70 0.75
C THR A 139 4.30 10.19 -0.10
N VAL A 140 3.06 10.60 0.21
CA VAL A 140 1.88 10.26 -0.60
C VAL A 140 1.99 10.87 -2.00
N GLY A 141 2.44 12.12 -2.12
CA GLY A 141 2.66 12.77 -3.41
C GLY A 141 3.67 12.02 -4.27
N ALA A 142 4.82 11.68 -3.72
CA ALA A 142 5.86 10.91 -4.42
C ALA A 142 5.38 9.50 -4.83
N GLN A 143 4.60 8.84 -3.98
CA GLN A 143 4.02 7.54 -4.32
C GLN A 143 2.98 7.67 -5.43
N ALA A 144 2.13 8.68 -5.38
CA ALA A 144 1.12 8.93 -6.43
C ALA A 144 1.75 9.19 -7.80
N GLU A 145 2.90 9.85 -7.86
CA GLU A 145 3.65 10.03 -9.10
C GLU A 145 4.11 8.69 -9.71
N LYS A 146 4.58 7.76 -8.89
CA LYS A 146 4.95 6.41 -9.35
C LYS A 146 3.73 5.61 -9.80
N GLU A 147 2.61 5.74 -9.11
CA GLU A 147 1.35 5.07 -9.44
C GLU A 147 0.67 5.66 -10.68
N ALA A 148 1.03 6.87 -11.11
CA ALA A 148 0.50 7.51 -12.30
C ALA A 148 0.73 6.69 -13.59
N VAL A 149 1.67 5.72 -13.58
CA VAL A 149 1.87 4.77 -14.68
C VAL A 149 0.58 4.06 -15.08
N VAL A 150 -0.28 3.72 -14.13
CA VAL A 150 -1.60 3.10 -14.39
C VAL A 150 -2.47 4.06 -15.22
N GLY A 151 -2.37 5.36 -14.97
CA GLY A 151 -3.10 6.39 -15.70
C GLY A 151 -2.61 6.59 -17.14
N TYR A 152 -1.36 6.27 -17.44
CA TYR A 152 -0.82 6.33 -18.80
C TYR A 152 -1.06 5.04 -19.60
N ALA A 153 -1.08 3.89 -18.91
CA ALA A 153 -1.28 2.59 -19.54
C ALA A 153 -2.74 2.32 -19.93
N LEU A 154 -3.70 2.86 -19.16
CA LEU A 154 -5.12 2.57 -19.30
C LEU A 154 -5.94 3.86 -19.52
N THR A 155 -6.94 3.80 -20.38
CA THR A 155 -7.99 4.82 -20.50
C THR A 155 -8.86 4.87 -19.22
N LEU A 156 -9.66 5.90 -19.07
CA LEU A 156 -10.61 6.00 -17.95
C LEU A 156 -11.57 4.80 -17.90
N GLU A 157 -12.12 4.42 -19.05
CA GLU A 157 -13.05 3.30 -19.17
C GLU A 157 -12.37 1.97 -18.81
N GLU A 158 -11.16 1.71 -19.31
CA GLU A 158 -10.38 0.50 -18.99
C GLU A 158 -10.03 0.43 -17.50
N ARG A 159 -9.74 1.56 -16.84
CA ARG A 159 -9.54 1.62 -15.40
C ARG A 159 -10.79 1.28 -14.61
N GLU A 160 -11.96 1.75 -15.05
CA GLU A 160 -13.25 1.42 -14.43
C GLU A 160 -13.56 -0.07 -14.58
N GLN A 161 -13.37 -0.63 -15.78
CA GLN A 161 -13.55 -2.06 -16.06
C GLN A 161 -12.62 -2.92 -15.20
N LEU A 162 -11.33 -2.58 -15.15
CA LEU A 162 -10.35 -3.30 -14.34
C LEU A 162 -10.70 -3.25 -12.84
N ASN A 163 -11.08 -2.07 -12.32
CA ASN A 163 -11.52 -1.94 -10.93
C ASN A 163 -12.73 -2.81 -10.62
N GLU A 164 -13.69 -2.92 -11.55
CA GLU A 164 -14.87 -3.77 -11.36
C GLU A 164 -14.49 -5.26 -11.34
N LEU A 165 -13.60 -5.70 -12.23
CA LEU A 165 -13.11 -7.07 -12.27
C LEU A 165 -12.34 -7.43 -11.00
N LEU A 166 -11.42 -6.58 -10.57
CA LEU A 166 -10.67 -6.75 -9.33
C LEU A 166 -11.58 -6.75 -8.10
N ARG A 167 -12.61 -5.90 -8.06
CA ARG A 167 -13.59 -5.88 -6.96
C ARG A 167 -14.36 -7.21 -6.87
N ARG A 168 -14.74 -7.81 -8.01
CA ARG A 168 -15.41 -9.11 -8.01
C ARG A 168 -14.51 -10.21 -7.46
N LEU A 169 -13.23 -10.25 -7.87
CA LEU A 169 -12.24 -11.18 -7.33
C LEU A 169 -12.06 -10.98 -5.82
N MET A 170 -11.85 -9.74 -5.37
CA MET A 170 -11.70 -9.42 -3.95
C MET A 170 -12.88 -9.92 -3.10
N ARG A 171 -14.12 -9.76 -3.59
CA ARG A 171 -15.32 -10.21 -2.86
C ARG A 171 -15.35 -11.73 -2.67
N VAL A 172 -14.90 -12.51 -3.66
CA VAL A 172 -14.81 -13.97 -3.54
C VAL A 172 -13.77 -14.36 -2.49
N PHE A 173 -12.56 -13.81 -2.57
CA PHE A 173 -11.50 -14.10 -1.61
C PHE A 173 -11.86 -13.65 -0.18
N GLU A 174 -12.51 -12.50 -0.02
CA GLU A 174 -12.97 -12.01 1.28
C GLU A 174 -14.10 -12.87 1.87
N ALA A 175 -14.95 -13.45 1.02
CA ALA A 175 -15.99 -14.37 1.48
C ALA A 175 -15.42 -15.71 1.97
N GLU A 176 -14.37 -16.21 1.34
CA GLU A 176 -13.74 -17.49 1.69
C GLU A 176 -12.75 -17.38 2.85
N HIS A 177 -11.97 -16.30 2.90
CA HIS A 177 -10.84 -16.15 3.82
C HIS A 177 -11.02 -15.06 4.86
N GLY A 178 -12.12 -14.32 4.78
CA GLY A 178 -12.34 -13.10 5.55
C GLY A 178 -11.59 -11.90 4.97
N PRO A 179 -12.01 -10.67 5.29
CA PRO A 179 -11.37 -9.48 4.77
C PRO A 179 -9.92 -9.40 5.25
N ILE A 180 -9.00 -9.07 4.34
CA ILE A 180 -7.66 -8.65 4.72
C ILE A 180 -7.87 -7.47 5.68
N ARG A 181 -7.52 -7.69 6.96
CA ARG A 181 -7.80 -6.72 8.02
C ARG A 181 -7.28 -5.36 7.60
N LYS A 182 -8.22 -4.54 7.15
CA LYS A 182 -7.98 -3.10 7.08
C LYS A 182 -7.70 -2.64 8.49
N VAL A 183 -6.88 -1.65 8.54
CA VAL A 183 -6.76 -0.73 9.64
C VAL A 183 -8.16 -0.21 9.98
N GLU A 184 -8.90 -0.92 10.87
CA GLU A 184 -10.15 -0.43 11.46
C GLU A 184 -9.83 0.58 12.58
#